data_f469eeeaa0ce1dc3afc19341f01fd70b
#
_entry.id   f469eeeaa0ce1dc3afc19341f01fd70b
#
_cell.length_a   1.000
_cell.length_b   1.000
_cell.length_c   1.000
_cell.angle_alpha   90.00
_cell.angle_beta   90.00
_cell.angle_gamma   90.00
#
_symmetry.space_group_name_H-M   'P 1'
#
loop_
_entity.id
_entity.type
_entity.pdbx_description
1 polymer ?
#
loop_
_entity_poly.entity_id
_entity_poly.type
_entity_poly.pdbx_seq_one_letter_code
_entity_poly.pdbx_strand_id
1 'polypeptide(L)'
;MTEQGHAIPPLRAGRRPAGAALLGWLDDDRSPRLCRISGSPGSGKTHLLEWLIRVGGDELAPEGRRLHAVFPAAGASVRGAVWALGHQLGVVARSPGDLLTALAESDSRTVVCVPGLNRAVDPARLVAELLDPLLRLPRVRLLVEAEEGSPEALGLTAVEQPAVLDLDQPQWTDRARYDNWCAGLEADPAGYPSPGAALGHSRPDTSATVAQLAARVPRLADGAPDPSAAGEQLLSDLWTATTREGSTGQLLADPPLLSYAGPVAVTAALEGTGGPIPTAWAVAGPALIAEPDPGVRAALLRTRLLGLDDVAAERLAAVPGPWRGAWALWPNSSIGWPGAVASLALGAGAYAGQLLLADPGGTIRTVQAQTGVPLARVATPGPKPLRALAVASDGSVLLLDAWGGLEVLPAPGSGSGQPAAVAGPLDALRGAAESGMSALAVVPGPSGSVPVVADESGSLHWYQDGAVLGERLHTGPVTALAGTSVDGRAVLVSGGFDGTVRLWSPGTPPESEPLDRRAGPVGAVAAAGTQDGAVVAAAWGDGLVRVFSVGRPEPVLELRIGSQVWALALAEGRVVLGTPDGIAAVEY
;
A
#
# COMPACT_ATOMS: atom_id res chain seq x y z
N MET A 1 6.19 -21.22 -28.73
CA MET A 1 5.10 -20.89 -27.78
C MET A 1 4.00 -20.27 -28.61
N THR A 2 2.94 -21.03 -28.88
CA THR A 2 1.77 -20.58 -29.63
C THR A 2 1.02 -19.55 -28.79
N GLU A 3 0.82 -18.34 -29.33
CA GLU A 3 -0.12 -17.35 -28.81
C GLU A 3 -1.50 -18.00 -28.66
N GLN A 4 -1.82 -18.46 -27.47
CA GLN A 4 -3.20 -18.74 -27.10
C GLN A 4 -3.89 -17.40 -26.98
N GLY A 5 -4.50 -16.96 -28.09
CA GLY A 5 -5.30 -15.76 -28.13
C GLY A 5 -6.35 -15.82 -27.01
N HIS A 6 -6.31 -14.85 -26.11
CA HIS A 6 -7.26 -14.70 -25.01
C HIS A 6 -8.67 -14.61 -25.61
N ALA A 7 -9.43 -15.69 -25.51
CA ALA A 7 -10.76 -15.77 -26.11
C ALA A 7 -11.72 -14.88 -25.32
N ILE A 8 -12.11 -13.75 -25.91
CA ILE A 8 -13.10 -12.84 -25.32
C ILE A 8 -14.42 -13.61 -25.11
N PRO A 9 -14.93 -13.70 -23.87
CA PRO A 9 -16.17 -14.40 -23.60
C PRO A 9 -17.34 -13.75 -24.37
N PRO A 10 -18.32 -14.53 -24.85
CA PRO A 10 -19.42 -14.00 -25.65
C PRO A 10 -20.37 -13.15 -24.82
N LEU A 11 -20.72 -11.95 -25.29
CA LEU A 11 -21.83 -11.16 -24.76
C LEU A 11 -23.16 -11.77 -25.16
N ARG A 12 -24.09 -11.86 -24.20
CA ARG A 12 -25.44 -12.39 -24.38
C ARG A 12 -26.48 -11.32 -24.71
N ALA A 13 -27.71 -11.76 -24.84
CA ALA A 13 -28.90 -10.91 -25.01
C ALA A 13 -28.72 -9.84 -26.09
N GLY A 14 -28.05 -10.19 -27.19
CA GLY A 14 -27.79 -9.27 -28.29
C GLY A 14 -26.89 -8.09 -28.00
N ARG A 15 -26.11 -8.06 -26.88
CA ARG A 15 -25.30 -6.90 -26.48
C ARG A 15 -23.92 -6.77 -27.18
N ARG A 16 -23.66 -7.58 -28.22
CA ARG A 16 -22.43 -7.49 -29.02
C ARG A 16 -22.14 -6.09 -29.59
N PRO A 17 -23.12 -5.35 -30.16
CA PRO A 17 -22.87 -4.00 -30.66
C PRO A 17 -22.41 -3.05 -29.56
N ALA A 18 -23.00 -3.10 -28.36
CA ALA A 18 -22.61 -2.32 -27.21
C ALA A 18 -21.19 -2.67 -26.74
N GLY A 19 -20.84 -3.94 -26.67
CA GLY A 19 -19.48 -4.39 -26.33
C GLY A 19 -18.45 -3.94 -27.35
N ALA A 20 -18.74 -4.03 -28.65
CA ALA A 20 -17.85 -3.53 -29.70
C ALA A 20 -17.63 -2.00 -29.59
N ALA A 21 -18.67 -1.24 -29.26
CA ALA A 21 -18.55 0.21 -29.04
C ALA A 21 -17.65 0.55 -27.85
N LEU A 22 -17.76 -0.21 -26.73
CA LEU A 22 -16.86 -0.01 -25.57
C LEU A 22 -15.41 -0.36 -25.87
N LEU A 23 -15.16 -1.45 -26.58
CA LEU A 23 -13.80 -1.79 -27.01
C LEU A 23 -13.25 -0.73 -27.98
N GLY A 24 -14.05 -0.24 -28.91
CA GLY A 24 -13.68 0.86 -29.80
C GLY A 24 -13.36 2.15 -29.03
N TRP A 25 -14.13 2.46 -27.99
CA TRP A 25 -13.84 3.60 -27.11
C TRP A 25 -12.52 3.41 -26.35
N LEU A 26 -12.21 2.22 -25.89
CA LEU A 26 -10.94 1.92 -25.25
C LEU A 26 -9.76 2.01 -26.22
N ASP A 27 -9.91 1.50 -27.44
CA ASP A 27 -8.84 1.45 -28.45
C ASP A 27 -8.52 2.83 -29.09
N ASP A 28 -9.48 3.76 -29.13
CA ASP A 28 -9.30 5.07 -29.81
C ASP A 28 -9.02 6.18 -28.79
N ASP A 29 -7.77 6.63 -28.74
CA ASP A 29 -7.34 7.74 -27.87
C ASP A 29 -7.97 9.10 -28.22
N ARG A 30 -8.56 9.24 -29.40
CA ARG A 30 -9.29 10.45 -29.82
C ARG A 30 -10.74 10.46 -29.32
N SER A 31 -11.24 9.34 -28.81
CA SER A 31 -12.56 9.27 -28.19
C SER A 31 -12.60 10.13 -26.93
N PRO A 32 -13.76 10.73 -26.57
CA PRO A 32 -13.93 11.46 -25.32
C PRO A 32 -13.41 10.65 -24.14
N ARG A 33 -12.74 11.32 -23.20
CA ARG A 33 -12.16 10.63 -22.03
C ARG A 33 -13.23 10.16 -21.04
N LEU A 34 -14.44 10.72 -21.09
CA LEU A 34 -15.60 10.25 -20.35
C LEU A 34 -16.48 9.37 -21.26
N CYS A 35 -16.76 8.14 -20.81
CA CYS A 35 -17.80 7.29 -21.39
C CYS A 35 -18.88 7.05 -20.32
N ARG A 36 -20.12 7.37 -20.65
CA ARG A 36 -21.28 7.15 -19.78
C ARG A 36 -22.14 6.00 -20.32
N ILE A 37 -22.38 5.01 -19.45
CA ILE A 37 -23.35 3.93 -19.71
C ILE A 37 -24.66 4.29 -19.00
N SER A 38 -25.77 4.34 -19.76
CA SER A 38 -27.11 4.56 -19.26
C SER A 38 -28.10 3.54 -19.82
N GLY A 39 -29.36 3.64 -19.42
CA GLY A 39 -30.46 2.78 -19.83
C GLY A 39 -31.37 2.41 -18.66
N SER A 40 -32.57 1.95 -18.98
CA SER A 40 -33.59 1.57 -18.00
C SER A 40 -33.16 0.43 -17.07
N PRO A 41 -33.83 0.24 -15.92
CA PRO A 41 -33.63 -0.93 -15.08
C PRO A 41 -33.83 -2.22 -15.90
N GLY A 42 -32.88 -3.16 -15.78
CA GLY A 42 -32.96 -4.42 -16.56
C GLY A 42 -32.40 -4.34 -17.99
N SER A 43 -31.95 -3.18 -18.47
CA SER A 43 -31.36 -3.03 -19.82
C SER A 43 -30.05 -3.79 -20.04
N GLY A 44 -29.48 -4.41 -19.00
CA GLY A 44 -28.25 -5.21 -19.09
C GLY A 44 -26.95 -4.44 -18.87
N LYS A 45 -26.99 -3.24 -18.26
CA LYS A 45 -25.79 -2.46 -17.90
C LYS A 45 -24.78 -3.28 -17.08
N THR A 46 -25.25 -3.92 -16.02
CA THR A 46 -24.44 -4.77 -15.14
C THR A 46 -23.79 -5.92 -15.94
N HIS A 47 -24.55 -6.61 -16.78
CA HIS A 47 -24.02 -7.69 -17.62
C HIS A 47 -22.90 -7.19 -18.57
N LEU A 48 -23.10 -6.02 -19.20
CA LEU A 48 -22.11 -5.42 -20.10
C LEU A 48 -20.83 -5.04 -19.34
N LEU A 49 -20.97 -4.46 -18.14
CA LEU A 49 -19.83 -4.08 -17.30
C LEU A 49 -19.07 -5.30 -16.75
N GLU A 50 -19.78 -6.35 -16.31
CA GLU A 50 -19.17 -7.62 -15.90
C GLU A 50 -18.31 -8.22 -17.00
N TRP A 51 -18.85 -8.24 -18.21
CA TRP A 51 -18.13 -8.70 -19.37
C TRP A 51 -16.87 -7.85 -19.63
N LEU A 52 -16.99 -6.52 -19.60
CA LEU A 52 -15.86 -5.61 -19.84
C LEU A 52 -14.79 -5.77 -18.78
N ILE A 53 -15.15 -5.92 -17.51
CA ILE A 53 -14.22 -6.14 -16.40
C ILE A 53 -13.42 -7.42 -16.63
N ARG A 54 -14.06 -8.49 -17.12
CA ARG A 54 -13.34 -9.73 -17.45
C ARG A 54 -12.39 -9.56 -18.64
N VAL A 55 -12.78 -8.77 -19.63
CA VAL A 55 -11.97 -8.58 -20.86
C VAL A 55 -10.81 -7.61 -20.62
N GLY A 56 -11.02 -6.58 -19.81
CA GLY A 56 -10.08 -5.48 -19.62
C GLY A 56 -9.36 -5.48 -18.28
N GLY A 57 -9.82 -6.26 -17.30
CA GLY A 57 -9.21 -6.38 -15.98
C GLY A 57 -8.11 -7.43 -15.87
N ASP A 58 -7.91 -8.24 -16.90
CA ASP A 58 -6.84 -9.24 -16.95
C ASP A 58 -5.49 -8.57 -17.25
N GLU A 59 -4.44 -8.97 -16.54
CA GLU A 59 -3.07 -8.50 -16.81
C GLU A 59 -2.58 -8.83 -18.22
N LEU A 60 -3.17 -9.86 -18.86
CA LEU A 60 -2.89 -10.25 -20.23
C LEU A 60 -3.71 -9.45 -21.26
N ALA A 61 -4.62 -8.57 -20.83
CA ALA A 61 -5.37 -7.72 -21.74
C ALA A 61 -4.42 -6.80 -22.52
N PRO A 62 -4.68 -6.56 -23.83
CA PRO A 62 -3.92 -5.58 -24.59
C PRO A 62 -3.94 -4.23 -23.87
N GLU A 63 -2.80 -3.54 -23.81
CA GLU A 63 -2.65 -2.30 -23.04
C GLU A 63 -3.71 -1.25 -23.41
N GLY A 64 -4.06 -1.12 -24.70
CA GLY A 64 -5.13 -0.23 -25.17
C GLY A 64 -6.52 -0.56 -24.64
N ARG A 65 -6.78 -1.79 -24.18
CA ARG A 65 -8.07 -2.25 -23.67
C ARG A 65 -8.09 -2.49 -22.17
N ARG A 66 -6.98 -2.21 -21.49
CA ARG A 66 -6.84 -2.47 -20.05
C ARG A 66 -7.69 -1.51 -19.23
N LEU A 67 -8.44 -2.07 -18.27
CA LEU A 67 -9.03 -1.33 -17.17
C LEU A 67 -8.02 -1.34 -16.02
N HIS A 68 -7.50 -0.17 -15.66
CA HIS A 68 -6.47 -0.03 -14.64
C HIS A 68 -7.04 -0.09 -13.23
N ALA A 69 -8.29 0.37 -13.08
CA ALA A 69 -9.02 0.24 -11.84
C ALA A 69 -10.53 0.13 -12.07
N VAL A 70 -11.20 -0.65 -11.22
CA VAL A 70 -12.66 -0.82 -11.20
C VAL A 70 -13.15 -0.55 -9.78
N PHE A 71 -14.07 0.41 -9.64
CA PHE A 71 -14.61 0.78 -8.35
C PHE A 71 -16.14 0.79 -8.37
N PRO A 72 -16.80 -0.27 -7.85
CA PRO A 72 -18.27 -0.27 -7.66
C PRO A 72 -18.66 0.78 -6.61
N ALA A 73 -19.40 1.79 -7.03
CA ALA A 73 -19.71 2.92 -6.16
C ALA A 73 -20.83 2.64 -5.14
N ALA A 74 -21.58 1.53 -5.29
CA ALA A 74 -22.71 1.23 -4.41
C ALA A 74 -22.29 1.10 -2.93
N GLY A 75 -22.87 1.97 -2.08
CA GLY A 75 -22.58 2.00 -0.64
C GLY A 75 -21.21 2.56 -0.27
N ALA A 76 -20.45 3.05 -1.24
CA ALA A 76 -19.11 3.58 -1.01
C ALA A 76 -19.11 5.08 -0.74
N SER A 77 -18.22 5.54 0.13
CA SER A 77 -17.91 6.94 0.38
C SER A 77 -16.74 7.40 -0.52
N VAL A 78 -16.49 8.71 -0.56
CA VAL A 78 -15.34 9.29 -1.28
C VAL A 78 -14.02 8.69 -0.78
N ARG A 79 -13.87 8.55 0.53
CA ARG A 79 -12.68 7.97 1.16
C ARG A 79 -12.47 6.51 0.74
N GLY A 80 -13.52 5.69 0.77
CA GLY A 80 -13.48 4.31 0.31
C GLY A 80 -13.09 4.21 -1.17
N ALA A 81 -13.60 5.12 -2.00
CA ALA A 81 -13.24 5.22 -3.42
C ALA A 81 -11.76 5.53 -3.63
N VAL A 82 -11.22 6.52 -2.92
CA VAL A 82 -9.79 6.90 -2.99
C VAL A 82 -8.89 5.72 -2.62
N TRP A 83 -9.20 5.01 -1.54
CA TRP A 83 -8.41 3.87 -1.09
C TRP A 83 -8.46 2.70 -2.07
N ALA A 84 -9.66 2.36 -2.56
CA ALA A 84 -9.84 1.27 -3.52
C ALA A 84 -9.13 1.54 -4.85
N LEU A 85 -9.22 2.77 -5.36
CA LEU A 85 -8.51 3.18 -6.56
C LEU A 85 -7.00 3.22 -6.33
N GLY A 86 -6.55 3.82 -5.21
CA GLY A 86 -5.13 3.87 -4.85
C GLY A 86 -4.51 2.49 -4.78
N HIS A 87 -5.18 1.53 -4.12
CA HIS A 87 -4.71 0.16 -4.02
C HIS A 87 -4.51 -0.50 -5.40
N GLN A 88 -5.50 -0.38 -6.30
CA GLN A 88 -5.44 -0.97 -7.64
C GLN A 88 -4.41 -0.28 -8.55
N LEU A 89 -4.13 0.99 -8.31
CA LEU A 89 -3.16 1.79 -9.06
C LEU A 89 -1.76 1.79 -8.43
N GLY A 90 -1.54 1.03 -7.36
CA GLY A 90 -0.25 0.95 -6.68
C GLY A 90 0.16 2.22 -5.94
N VAL A 91 -0.81 3.02 -5.49
CA VAL A 91 -0.61 4.31 -4.81
C VAL A 91 -1.16 4.25 -3.38
N VAL A 92 -0.36 4.65 -2.40
CA VAL A 92 -0.86 4.89 -1.03
C VAL A 92 -1.49 6.28 -0.97
N ALA A 93 -2.80 6.34 -1.18
CA ALA A 93 -3.57 7.58 -1.14
C ALA A 93 -4.55 7.56 0.04
N ARG A 94 -4.58 8.60 0.86
CA ARG A 94 -5.52 8.78 1.98
C ARG A 94 -6.59 9.82 1.70
N SER A 95 -6.30 10.71 0.77
CA SER A 95 -7.18 11.79 0.33
C SER A 95 -7.29 11.80 -1.19
N PRO A 96 -8.34 12.45 -1.76
CA PRO A 96 -8.41 12.71 -3.20
C PRO A 96 -7.14 13.41 -3.73
N GLY A 97 -6.59 14.36 -2.96
CA GLY A 97 -5.38 15.10 -3.32
C GLY A 97 -4.16 14.19 -3.53
N ASP A 98 -3.95 13.22 -2.65
CA ASP A 98 -2.83 12.28 -2.76
C ASP A 98 -2.92 11.45 -4.05
N LEU A 99 -4.12 10.93 -4.35
CA LEU A 99 -4.36 10.15 -5.56
C LEU A 99 -4.17 10.99 -6.83
N LEU A 100 -4.71 12.22 -6.83
CA LEU A 100 -4.59 13.14 -7.97
C LEU A 100 -3.14 13.53 -8.22
N THR A 101 -2.36 13.82 -7.17
CA THR A 101 -0.95 14.15 -7.28
C THR A 101 -0.16 12.99 -7.89
N ALA A 102 -0.34 11.77 -7.36
CA ALA A 102 0.35 10.60 -7.86
C ALA A 102 0.00 10.30 -9.35
N LEU A 103 -1.26 10.46 -9.74
CA LEU A 103 -1.68 10.25 -11.13
C LEU A 103 -1.22 11.38 -12.06
N ALA A 104 -1.09 12.62 -11.57
CA ALA A 104 -0.56 13.73 -12.35
C ALA A 104 0.93 13.57 -12.66
N GLU A 105 1.68 12.96 -11.74
CA GLU A 105 3.12 12.65 -11.91
C GLU A 105 3.36 11.41 -12.79
N SER A 106 2.34 10.59 -13.01
CA SER A 106 2.43 9.38 -13.84
C SER A 106 2.33 9.72 -15.32
N ASP A 107 3.24 9.15 -16.11
CA ASP A 107 3.20 9.24 -17.58
C ASP A 107 2.25 8.19 -18.21
N SER A 108 1.67 7.31 -17.42
CA SER A 108 0.83 6.21 -17.90
C SER A 108 -0.62 6.63 -18.14
N ARG A 109 -1.23 6.12 -19.22
CA ARG A 109 -2.68 6.21 -19.43
C ARG A 109 -3.39 5.41 -18.32
N THR A 110 -4.41 5.99 -17.72
CA THR A 110 -5.20 5.35 -16.66
C THR A 110 -6.68 5.31 -17.05
N VAL A 111 -7.27 4.12 -17.06
CA VAL A 111 -8.71 3.91 -17.32
C VAL A 111 -9.36 3.40 -16.05
N VAL A 112 -10.35 4.14 -15.53
CA VAL A 112 -11.11 3.81 -14.32
C VAL A 112 -12.56 3.53 -14.69
N CYS A 113 -13.08 2.40 -14.24
CA CYS A 113 -14.48 2.01 -14.39
C CYS A 113 -15.24 2.19 -13.07
N VAL A 114 -16.36 2.93 -13.10
CA VAL A 114 -17.19 3.25 -11.92
C VAL A 114 -18.63 2.75 -12.15
N PRO A 115 -18.93 1.48 -11.84
CA PRO A 115 -20.28 0.95 -11.87
C PRO A 115 -21.16 1.55 -10.77
N GLY A 116 -22.42 1.84 -11.10
CA GLY A 116 -23.46 2.18 -10.12
C GLY A 116 -23.25 3.50 -9.36
N LEU A 117 -22.77 4.56 -10.02
CA LEU A 117 -22.48 5.85 -9.41
C LEU A 117 -23.62 6.38 -8.53
N ASN A 118 -24.88 6.31 -9.02
CA ASN A 118 -26.06 6.82 -8.28
C ASN A 118 -26.38 6.04 -6.99
N ARG A 119 -25.67 4.95 -6.70
CA ARG A 119 -25.83 4.15 -5.47
C ARG A 119 -24.71 4.36 -4.46
N ALA A 120 -23.80 5.32 -4.69
CA ALA A 120 -22.83 5.76 -3.68
C ALA A 120 -23.53 6.34 -2.44
N VAL A 121 -22.85 6.45 -1.32
CA VAL A 121 -23.38 7.09 -0.11
C VAL A 121 -23.74 8.56 -0.37
N ASP A 122 -22.86 9.26 -1.08
CA ASP A 122 -23.07 10.64 -1.54
C ASP A 122 -22.51 10.76 -2.97
N PRO A 123 -23.33 10.49 -4.00
CA PRO A 123 -22.90 10.51 -5.39
C PRO A 123 -22.41 11.89 -5.85
N ALA A 124 -23.07 12.97 -5.40
CA ALA A 124 -22.71 14.33 -5.76
C ALA A 124 -21.33 14.71 -5.22
N ARG A 125 -21.05 14.35 -3.98
CA ARG A 125 -19.75 14.55 -3.35
C ARG A 125 -18.67 13.71 -4.02
N LEU A 126 -18.96 12.45 -4.37
CA LEU A 126 -18.03 11.57 -5.09
C LEU A 126 -17.64 12.18 -6.43
N VAL A 127 -18.58 12.74 -7.16
CA VAL A 127 -18.30 13.46 -8.42
C VAL A 127 -17.45 14.69 -8.16
N ALA A 128 -17.85 15.56 -7.25
CA ALA A 128 -17.19 16.86 -7.04
C ALA A 128 -15.77 16.72 -6.46
N GLU A 129 -15.55 15.80 -5.51
CA GLU A 129 -14.28 15.67 -4.80
C GLU A 129 -13.31 14.70 -5.47
N LEU A 130 -13.78 13.76 -6.32
CA LEU A 130 -12.93 12.74 -6.90
C LEU A 130 -13.06 12.62 -8.43
N LEU A 131 -14.25 12.36 -8.98
CA LEU A 131 -14.37 11.99 -10.41
C LEU A 131 -14.15 13.19 -11.33
N ASP A 132 -14.68 14.37 -11.01
CA ASP A 132 -14.40 15.61 -11.76
C ASP A 132 -12.90 15.95 -11.73
N PRO A 133 -12.21 16.02 -10.57
CA PRO A 133 -10.76 16.23 -10.54
C PRO A 133 -9.97 15.19 -11.33
N LEU A 134 -10.34 13.90 -11.25
CA LEU A 134 -9.70 12.83 -12.03
C LEU A 134 -9.87 13.08 -13.55
N LEU A 135 -11.06 13.47 -13.99
CA LEU A 135 -11.34 13.71 -15.40
C LEU A 135 -10.56 14.93 -15.95
N ARG A 136 -10.14 15.88 -15.09
CA ARG A 136 -9.27 17.00 -15.47
C ARG A 136 -7.83 16.58 -15.75
N LEU A 137 -7.38 15.43 -15.29
CA LEU A 137 -6.06 14.90 -15.61
C LEU A 137 -6.03 14.38 -17.05
N PRO A 138 -5.07 14.82 -17.90
CA PRO A 138 -5.11 14.58 -19.34
C PRO A 138 -5.01 13.10 -19.74
N ARG A 139 -4.44 12.26 -18.88
CA ARG A 139 -4.20 10.83 -19.15
C ARG A 139 -5.21 9.91 -18.48
N VAL A 140 -6.17 10.47 -17.73
CA VAL A 140 -7.22 9.70 -17.06
C VAL A 140 -8.46 9.63 -17.93
N ARG A 141 -9.04 8.45 -18.06
CA ARG A 141 -10.30 8.17 -18.75
C ARG A 141 -11.26 7.51 -17.76
N LEU A 142 -12.52 7.95 -17.78
CA LEU A 142 -13.56 7.42 -16.91
C LEU A 142 -14.65 6.72 -17.72
N LEU A 143 -14.96 5.49 -17.33
CA LEU A 143 -16.15 4.75 -17.74
C LEU A 143 -17.12 4.72 -16.56
N VAL A 144 -18.28 5.37 -16.66
CA VAL A 144 -19.20 5.55 -15.54
C VAL A 144 -20.59 5.01 -15.88
N GLU A 145 -21.13 4.15 -15.01
CA GLU A 145 -22.56 3.82 -15.04
C GLU A 145 -23.31 4.86 -14.22
N ALA A 146 -24.13 5.68 -14.90
CA ALA A 146 -24.94 6.71 -14.26
C ALA A 146 -26.33 6.78 -14.91
N GLU A 147 -27.35 7.13 -14.11
CA GLU A 147 -28.71 7.36 -14.59
C GLU A 147 -28.75 8.62 -15.44
N GLU A 148 -29.50 8.55 -16.53
CA GLU A 148 -29.63 9.70 -17.42
C GLU A 148 -30.35 10.88 -16.72
N GLY A 149 -29.80 12.10 -16.91
CA GLY A 149 -30.36 13.31 -16.32
C GLY A 149 -30.15 13.44 -14.80
N SER A 150 -29.47 12.48 -14.15
CA SER A 150 -29.11 12.63 -12.74
C SER A 150 -28.15 13.81 -12.53
N PRO A 151 -28.19 14.48 -11.36
CA PRO A 151 -27.27 15.57 -11.06
C PRO A 151 -25.79 15.18 -11.22
N GLU A 152 -25.44 13.95 -10.88
CA GLU A 152 -24.09 13.38 -10.98
C GLU A 152 -23.64 13.25 -12.45
N ALA A 153 -24.54 12.74 -13.31
CA ALA A 153 -24.28 12.62 -14.74
C ALA A 153 -24.13 14.00 -15.39
N LEU A 154 -24.95 14.98 -14.99
CA LEU A 154 -24.86 16.35 -15.47
C LEU A 154 -23.58 17.04 -14.97
N GLY A 155 -23.17 16.81 -13.71
CA GLY A 155 -21.91 17.32 -13.16
C GLY A 155 -20.71 16.88 -13.98
N LEU A 156 -20.56 15.59 -14.27
CA LEU A 156 -19.47 15.06 -15.10
C LEU A 156 -19.53 15.58 -16.54
N THR A 157 -20.73 15.71 -17.14
CA THR A 157 -20.91 16.24 -18.51
C THR A 157 -20.49 17.71 -18.61
N ALA A 158 -20.58 18.48 -17.53
CA ALA A 158 -20.10 19.87 -17.51
C ALA A 158 -18.58 19.99 -17.63
N VAL A 159 -17.83 18.94 -17.25
CA VAL A 159 -16.36 18.89 -17.34
C VAL A 159 -15.92 18.48 -18.74
N GLU A 160 -16.52 17.42 -19.28
CA GLU A 160 -16.23 16.89 -20.60
C GLU A 160 -17.48 16.28 -21.23
N GLN A 161 -17.69 16.50 -22.52
CA GLN A 161 -18.79 15.85 -23.26
C GLN A 161 -18.54 14.34 -23.35
N PRO A 162 -19.45 13.49 -22.82
CA PRO A 162 -19.24 12.07 -22.81
C PRO A 162 -19.51 11.40 -24.15
N ALA A 163 -18.80 10.31 -24.42
CA ALA A 163 -19.34 9.25 -25.26
C ALA A 163 -20.50 8.61 -24.50
N VAL A 164 -21.71 8.57 -25.07
CA VAL A 164 -22.90 8.03 -24.41
C VAL A 164 -23.27 6.68 -25.01
N LEU A 165 -23.35 5.67 -24.15
CA LEU A 165 -23.87 4.35 -24.48
C LEU A 165 -25.19 4.13 -23.72
N ASP A 166 -26.28 4.57 -24.33
CA ASP A 166 -27.63 4.37 -23.80
C ASP A 166 -28.20 3.04 -24.31
N LEU A 167 -28.29 2.04 -23.42
CA LEU A 167 -28.68 0.67 -23.77
C LEU A 167 -30.15 0.52 -24.15
N ASP A 168 -30.98 1.54 -24.01
CA ASP A 168 -32.37 1.54 -24.48
C ASP A 168 -32.45 1.87 -25.97
N GLN A 169 -31.39 2.41 -26.56
CA GLN A 169 -31.33 2.68 -28.00
C GLN A 169 -31.12 1.40 -28.81
N PRO A 170 -31.88 1.20 -29.88
CA PRO A 170 -31.93 -0.07 -30.64
C PRO A 170 -30.62 -0.45 -31.32
N GLN A 171 -29.76 0.52 -31.69
CA GLN A 171 -28.45 0.26 -32.30
C GLN A 171 -27.50 -0.54 -31.42
N TRP A 172 -27.70 -0.56 -30.10
CA TRP A 172 -26.87 -1.28 -29.16
C TRP A 172 -27.32 -2.71 -28.89
N THR A 173 -28.36 -3.18 -29.63
CA THR A 173 -28.94 -4.53 -29.49
C THR A 173 -29.06 -5.23 -30.82
N ASP A 174 -28.37 -6.36 -30.98
CA ASP A 174 -28.67 -7.32 -32.04
C ASP A 174 -30.02 -7.99 -31.73
N ARG A 175 -31.07 -7.58 -32.45
CA ARG A 175 -32.45 -7.99 -32.18
C ARG A 175 -32.64 -9.48 -32.33
N ALA A 176 -32.05 -10.10 -33.35
CA ALA A 176 -32.23 -11.55 -33.60
C ALA A 176 -31.62 -12.38 -32.45
N ARG A 177 -30.46 -12.00 -31.96
CA ARG A 177 -29.83 -12.65 -30.81
C ARG A 177 -30.57 -12.38 -29.50
N TYR A 178 -31.12 -11.18 -29.32
CA TYR A 178 -31.96 -10.88 -28.18
C TYR A 178 -33.23 -11.75 -28.15
N ASP A 179 -33.91 -11.90 -29.29
CA ASP A 179 -35.10 -12.72 -29.39
C ASP A 179 -34.79 -14.22 -29.16
N ASN A 180 -33.65 -14.72 -29.67
CA ASN A 180 -33.17 -16.07 -29.37
C ASN A 180 -32.85 -16.25 -27.87
N TRP A 181 -32.26 -15.28 -27.23
CA TRP A 181 -32.02 -15.33 -25.80
C TRP A 181 -33.32 -15.34 -24.99
N CYS A 182 -34.28 -14.51 -25.33
CA CYS A 182 -35.63 -14.53 -24.74
C CYS A 182 -36.34 -15.86 -24.91
N ALA A 183 -36.11 -16.53 -26.03
CA ALA A 183 -36.66 -17.85 -26.33
C ALA A 183 -35.91 -19.02 -25.65
N GLY A 184 -34.85 -18.73 -24.87
CA GLY A 184 -34.01 -19.75 -24.22
C GLY A 184 -33.16 -20.56 -25.19
N LEU A 185 -32.96 -20.09 -26.43
CA LEU A 185 -32.18 -20.77 -27.45
C LEU A 185 -30.67 -20.47 -27.41
N GLU A 186 -30.24 -19.46 -26.66
CA GLU A 186 -28.82 -19.23 -26.40
C GLU A 186 -28.36 -20.10 -25.21
N ALA A 187 -27.30 -20.90 -25.43
CA ALA A 187 -26.66 -21.66 -24.35
C ALA A 187 -26.23 -20.72 -23.22
N ASP A 188 -26.49 -21.16 -22.00
CA ASP A 188 -26.11 -20.42 -20.82
C ASP A 188 -24.61 -20.67 -20.47
N PRO A 189 -23.64 -19.84 -20.87
CA PRO A 189 -22.29 -19.94 -20.33
C PRO A 189 -22.35 -19.62 -18.85
N ALA A 190 -21.49 -20.20 -18.05
CA ALA A 190 -21.40 -19.97 -16.59
C ALA A 190 -21.63 -18.50 -16.23
N GLY A 191 -22.56 -18.24 -15.31
CA GLY A 191 -23.00 -16.89 -14.96
C GLY A 191 -21.82 -15.98 -14.64
N TYR A 192 -21.85 -14.75 -15.16
CA TYR A 192 -20.89 -13.74 -14.77
C TYR A 192 -21.29 -13.21 -13.40
N PRO A 193 -20.35 -13.09 -12.44
CA PRO A 193 -20.65 -12.43 -11.16
C PRO A 193 -21.00 -10.97 -11.42
N SER A 194 -21.80 -10.35 -10.55
CA SER A 194 -22.02 -8.90 -10.62
C SER A 194 -20.69 -8.13 -10.45
N PRO A 195 -20.54 -6.89 -10.94
CA PRO A 195 -19.31 -6.12 -10.71
C PRO A 195 -18.91 -6.08 -9.23
N GLY A 196 -19.87 -5.98 -8.32
CA GLY A 196 -19.63 -6.09 -6.89
C GLY A 196 -19.18 -7.48 -6.46
N ALA A 197 -19.81 -8.54 -6.98
CA ALA A 197 -19.41 -9.92 -6.68
C ALA A 197 -18.07 -10.28 -7.33
N ALA A 198 -17.79 -9.78 -8.54
CA ALA A 198 -16.48 -9.96 -9.20
C ALA A 198 -15.33 -9.34 -8.41
N LEU A 199 -15.62 -8.32 -7.60
CA LEU A 199 -14.68 -7.65 -6.70
C LEU A 199 -14.85 -8.04 -5.22
N GLY A 200 -15.63 -9.09 -4.94
CA GLY A 200 -15.89 -9.55 -3.57
C GLY A 200 -16.93 -8.72 -2.81
N HIS A 201 -17.68 -7.83 -3.49
CA HIS A 201 -18.73 -7.02 -2.85
C HIS A 201 -20.12 -7.57 -3.13
N SER A 202 -20.85 -7.95 -2.09
CA SER A 202 -22.25 -8.36 -2.20
C SER A 202 -23.20 -7.14 -2.13
N ARG A 203 -24.44 -7.30 -2.60
CA ARG A 203 -25.44 -6.22 -2.57
C ARG A 203 -25.95 -6.02 -1.14
N PRO A 204 -25.88 -4.77 -0.56
CA PRO A 204 -26.34 -4.52 0.81
C PRO A 204 -27.83 -4.79 0.98
N ASP A 205 -28.24 -5.34 2.14
CA ASP A 205 -29.65 -5.39 2.56
C ASP A 205 -30.05 -4.02 3.12
N THR A 206 -30.66 -3.19 2.27
CA THR A 206 -31.05 -1.83 2.61
C THR A 206 -32.37 -1.71 3.39
N SER A 207 -33.07 -2.82 3.64
CA SER A 207 -34.39 -2.81 4.29
C SER A 207 -34.33 -3.13 5.78
N ALA A 208 -33.33 -3.89 6.25
CA ALA A 208 -33.22 -4.34 7.63
C ALA A 208 -32.70 -3.23 8.56
N THR A 209 -33.21 -3.22 9.81
CA THR A 209 -32.74 -2.32 10.87
C THR A 209 -31.49 -2.87 11.57
N VAL A 210 -30.74 -2.00 12.27
CA VAL A 210 -29.59 -2.40 13.10
C VAL A 210 -29.99 -3.48 14.10
N ALA A 211 -31.14 -3.33 14.79
CA ALA A 211 -31.63 -4.32 15.75
C ALA A 211 -31.92 -5.69 15.12
N GLN A 212 -32.53 -5.71 13.92
CA GLN A 212 -32.82 -6.95 13.19
C GLN A 212 -31.54 -7.65 12.74
N LEU A 213 -30.55 -6.92 12.23
CA LEU A 213 -29.29 -7.47 11.78
C LEU A 213 -28.44 -7.94 12.96
N ALA A 214 -28.35 -7.16 14.05
CA ALA A 214 -27.63 -7.54 15.26
C ALA A 214 -28.19 -8.81 15.93
N ALA A 215 -29.51 -9.02 15.85
CA ALA A 215 -30.14 -10.26 16.35
C ALA A 215 -29.77 -11.50 15.52
N ARG A 216 -29.30 -11.35 14.29
CA ARG A 216 -28.86 -12.44 13.41
C ARG A 216 -27.38 -12.78 13.60
N VAL A 217 -26.59 -11.92 14.27
CA VAL A 217 -25.17 -12.22 14.58
C VAL A 217 -25.12 -13.37 15.58
N PRO A 218 -24.41 -14.47 15.26
CA PRO A 218 -24.22 -15.58 16.19
C PRO A 218 -23.64 -15.12 17.53
N ARG A 219 -23.83 -15.91 18.58
CA ARG A 219 -23.33 -15.59 19.91
C ARG A 219 -22.46 -16.70 20.47
N LEU A 220 -21.42 -16.32 21.17
CA LEU A 220 -20.57 -17.19 21.97
C LEU A 220 -21.35 -17.73 23.18
N ALA A 221 -20.79 -18.71 23.90
CA ALA A 221 -21.41 -19.33 25.08
C ALA A 221 -21.65 -18.33 26.23
N ASP A 222 -20.89 -17.26 26.31
CA ASP A 222 -21.03 -16.16 27.28
C ASP A 222 -22.04 -15.08 26.85
N GLY A 223 -22.66 -15.26 25.68
CA GLY A 223 -23.65 -14.33 25.12
C GLY A 223 -23.06 -13.15 24.33
N ALA A 224 -21.73 -13.01 24.22
CA ALA A 224 -21.08 -12.03 23.38
C ALA A 224 -21.31 -12.32 21.88
N PRO A 225 -21.31 -11.30 21.01
CA PRO A 225 -21.35 -11.52 19.56
C PRO A 225 -20.17 -12.38 19.10
N ASP A 226 -20.44 -13.31 18.17
CA ASP A 226 -19.40 -14.08 17.47
C ASP A 226 -19.29 -13.60 16.01
N PRO A 227 -18.45 -12.60 15.73
CA PRO A 227 -18.29 -12.11 14.38
C PRO A 227 -17.61 -13.11 13.44
N SER A 228 -16.87 -14.09 13.98
CA SER A 228 -16.19 -15.10 13.17
C SER A 228 -17.16 -16.10 12.54
N ALA A 229 -18.28 -16.37 13.23
CA ALA A 229 -19.35 -17.21 12.72
C ALA A 229 -20.40 -16.42 11.90
N ALA A 230 -20.36 -15.09 11.94
CA ALA A 230 -21.18 -14.23 11.09
C ALA A 230 -20.55 -14.13 9.70
N GLY A 231 -21.33 -14.26 8.65
CA GLY A 231 -20.83 -13.98 7.30
C GLY A 231 -20.48 -12.50 7.11
N GLU A 232 -19.45 -12.20 6.33
CA GLU A 232 -19.00 -10.83 6.04
C GLU A 232 -20.14 -9.92 5.54
N GLN A 233 -21.05 -10.47 4.73
CA GLN A 233 -22.21 -9.73 4.22
C GLN A 233 -23.14 -9.26 5.35
N LEU A 234 -23.48 -10.12 6.31
CA LEU A 234 -24.33 -9.76 7.44
C LEU A 234 -23.72 -8.60 8.25
N LEU A 235 -22.42 -8.66 8.50
CA LEU A 235 -21.72 -7.60 9.23
C LEU A 235 -21.61 -6.32 8.41
N SER A 236 -21.39 -6.42 7.11
CA SER A 236 -21.37 -5.25 6.21
C SER A 236 -22.75 -4.58 6.13
N ASP A 237 -23.83 -5.37 6.07
CA ASP A 237 -25.20 -4.84 6.13
C ASP A 237 -25.48 -4.17 7.48
N LEU A 238 -24.98 -4.73 8.59
CA LEU A 238 -25.09 -4.13 9.93
C LEU A 238 -24.39 -2.76 9.97
N TRP A 239 -23.16 -2.64 9.47
CA TRP A 239 -22.46 -1.35 9.39
C TRP A 239 -23.18 -0.34 8.47
N THR A 240 -23.69 -0.79 7.33
CA THR A 240 -24.50 0.05 6.44
C THR A 240 -25.78 0.56 7.12
N ALA A 241 -26.45 -0.30 7.89
CA ALA A 241 -27.64 0.09 8.66
C ALA A 241 -27.31 1.14 9.74
N THR A 242 -26.16 1.03 10.44
CA THR A 242 -25.74 2.03 11.44
C THR A 242 -25.49 3.40 10.84
N THR A 243 -24.95 3.47 9.61
CA THR A 243 -24.78 4.74 8.87
C THR A 243 -26.13 5.41 8.66
N ARG A 244 -27.12 4.64 8.21
CA ARG A 244 -28.47 5.13 7.96
C ARG A 244 -29.22 5.57 9.24
N GLU A 245 -28.98 4.86 10.35
CA GLU A 245 -29.65 5.12 11.64
C GLU A 245 -28.87 6.07 12.57
N GLY A 246 -27.65 6.48 12.20
CA GLY A 246 -26.80 7.33 13.03
C GLY A 246 -26.33 6.68 14.33
N SER A 247 -26.23 5.34 14.38
CA SER A 247 -25.95 4.55 15.60
C SER A 247 -24.58 3.88 15.62
N THR A 248 -23.65 4.31 14.78
CA THR A 248 -22.32 3.71 14.58
C THR A 248 -21.54 3.50 15.89
N GLY A 249 -21.63 4.44 16.84
CA GLY A 249 -20.94 4.35 18.13
C GLY A 249 -21.23 3.09 18.94
N GLN A 250 -22.39 2.45 18.74
CA GLN A 250 -22.74 1.22 19.45
C GLN A 250 -21.88 0.02 19.04
N LEU A 251 -21.50 -0.07 17.75
CA LEU A 251 -20.66 -1.15 17.24
C LEU A 251 -19.18 -0.96 17.57
N LEU A 252 -18.74 0.26 17.81
CA LEU A 252 -17.36 0.56 18.21
C LEU A 252 -16.99 -0.01 19.59
N ALA A 253 -17.99 -0.34 20.42
CA ALA A 253 -17.78 -1.03 21.68
C ALA A 253 -17.23 -2.45 21.50
N ASP A 254 -17.33 -3.03 20.31
CA ASP A 254 -16.81 -4.37 19.98
C ASP A 254 -15.87 -4.33 18.75
N PRO A 255 -14.59 -3.91 18.93
CA PRO A 255 -13.65 -3.70 17.85
C PRO A 255 -13.44 -4.90 16.89
N PRO A 256 -13.50 -6.17 17.31
CA PRO A 256 -13.47 -7.31 16.39
C PRO A 256 -14.50 -7.26 15.25
N LEU A 257 -15.68 -6.66 15.45
CA LEU A 257 -16.68 -6.48 14.39
C LEU A 257 -16.16 -5.70 13.17
N LEU A 258 -15.16 -4.81 13.37
CA LEU A 258 -14.54 -4.06 12.30
C LEU A 258 -13.76 -4.95 11.33
N SER A 259 -13.08 -5.97 11.88
CA SER A 259 -12.19 -6.81 11.08
C SER A 259 -12.93 -7.86 10.24
N TYR A 260 -14.13 -8.28 10.68
CA TYR A 260 -14.92 -9.28 9.96
C TYR A 260 -15.90 -8.69 8.94
N ALA A 261 -16.20 -7.39 9.01
CA ALA A 261 -17.08 -6.70 8.04
C ALA A 261 -16.31 -6.23 6.80
N GLY A 262 -17.01 -6.05 5.68
CA GLY A 262 -16.45 -5.50 4.46
C GLY A 262 -15.94 -4.07 4.67
N PRO A 263 -14.67 -3.77 4.31
CA PRO A 263 -14.05 -2.48 4.61
C PRO A 263 -14.79 -1.27 4.02
N VAL A 264 -15.45 -1.42 2.88
CA VAL A 264 -16.22 -0.34 2.23
C VAL A 264 -17.37 0.14 3.13
N ALA A 265 -18.14 -0.81 3.70
CA ALA A 265 -19.26 -0.50 4.58
C ALA A 265 -18.80 0.14 5.90
N VAL A 266 -17.73 -0.41 6.50
CA VAL A 266 -17.13 0.15 7.71
C VAL A 266 -16.60 1.55 7.47
N THR A 267 -15.90 1.78 6.34
CA THR A 267 -15.35 3.11 5.99
C THR A 267 -16.46 4.15 5.88
N ALA A 268 -17.56 3.81 5.19
CA ALA A 268 -18.71 4.70 5.07
C ALA A 268 -19.35 4.99 6.45
N ALA A 269 -19.46 3.99 7.31
CA ALA A 269 -20.06 4.15 8.64
C ALA A 269 -19.18 4.97 9.61
N LEU A 270 -17.86 4.92 9.47
CA LEU A 270 -16.93 5.67 10.30
C LEU A 270 -16.67 7.10 9.80
N GLU A 271 -17.11 7.43 8.58
CA GLU A 271 -16.92 8.78 8.03
C GLU A 271 -17.67 9.82 8.87
N GLY A 272 -16.96 10.84 9.33
CA GLY A 272 -17.52 11.87 10.21
C GLY A 272 -17.61 11.48 11.69
N THR A 273 -17.27 10.25 12.09
CA THR A 273 -17.17 9.86 13.50
C THR A 273 -15.79 10.20 14.06
N GLY A 274 -15.73 10.62 15.33
CA GLY A 274 -14.49 10.94 16.03
C GLY A 274 -14.05 9.80 16.97
N GLY A 275 -12.79 9.88 17.41
CA GLY A 275 -12.22 8.96 18.41
C GLY A 275 -11.05 8.15 17.89
N PRO A 276 -10.38 7.36 18.78
CA PRO A 276 -9.19 6.59 18.42
C PRO A 276 -9.41 5.57 17.29
N ILE A 277 -10.50 4.81 17.35
CA ILE A 277 -10.80 3.75 16.36
C ILE A 277 -11.06 4.34 14.96
N PRO A 278 -11.95 5.33 14.75
CA PRO A 278 -12.11 5.98 13.45
C PRO A 278 -10.82 6.62 12.91
N THR A 279 -10.00 7.20 13.80
CA THR A 279 -8.69 7.76 13.44
C THR A 279 -7.73 6.66 12.97
N ALA A 280 -7.61 5.57 13.72
CA ALA A 280 -6.80 4.42 13.34
C ALA A 280 -7.27 3.79 12.01
N TRP A 281 -8.59 3.65 11.82
CA TRP A 281 -9.21 3.19 10.58
C TRP A 281 -8.86 4.09 9.40
N ALA A 282 -8.95 5.42 9.57
CA ALA A 282 -8.66 6.38 8.51
C ALA A 282 -7.20 6.32 8.03
N VAL A 283 -6.26 6.03 8.93
CA VAL A 283 -4.83 5.88 8.59
C VAL A 283 -4.54 4.50 8.00
N ALA A 284 -5.14 3.43 8.52
CA ALA A 284 -4.96 2.06 8.05
C ALA A 284 -5.68 1.78 6.72
N GLY A 285 -6.68 2.57 6.39
CA GLY A 285 -7.65 2.35 5.32
C GLY A 285 -7.10 1.97 3.95
N PRO A 286 -6.03 2.61 3.45
CA PRO A 286 -5.42 2.19 2.18
C PRO A 286 -4.97 0.72 2.14
N ALA A 287 -4.60 0.15 3.30
CA ALA A 287 -4.27 -1.28 3.40
C ALA A 287 -5.51 -2.15 3.70
N LEU A 288 -6.48 -1.64 4.48
CA LEU A 288 -7.68 -2.38 4.86
C LEU A 288 -8.63 -2.63 3.70
N ILE A 289 -8.72 -1.68 2.77
CA ILE A 289 -9.81 -1.64 1.76
C ILE A 289 -9.84 -2.88 0.86
N ALA A 290 -8.70 -3.48 0.59
CA ALA A 290 -8.56 -4.65 -0.27
C ALA A 290 -8.07 -5.90 0.47
N GLU A 291 -7.90 -5.82 1.79
CA GLU A 291 -7.44 -6.96 2.59
C GLU A 291 -8.61 -7.92 2.86
N PRO A 292 -8.57 -9.16 2.35
CA PRO A 292 -9.66 -10.11 2.53
C PRO A 292 -9.61 -10.81 3.90
N ASP A 293 -8.43 -10.96 4.53
CA ASP A 293 -8.26 -11.72 5.77
C ASP A 293 -8.63 -10.87 7.00
N PRO A 294 -9.68 -11.26 7.77
CA PRO A 294 -10.04 -10.60 9.01
C PRO A 294 -8.90 -10.55 10.04
N GLY A 295 -8.04 -11.56 10.09
CA GLY A 295 -6.91 -11.62 11.00
C GLY A 295 -5.84 -10.57 10.66
N VAL A 296 -5.55 -10.36 9.37
CA VAL A 296 -4.66 -9.30 8.91
C VAL A 296 -5.28 -7.93 9.21
N ARG A 297 -6.58 -7.74 8.93
CA ARG A 297 -7.30 -6.50 9.27
C ARG A 297 -7.23 -6.18 10.76
N ALA A 298 -7.43 -7.19 11.62
CA ALA A 298 -7.33 -7.04 13.07
C ALA A 298 -5.90 -6.69 13.53
N ALA A 299 -4.89 -7.38 13.00
CA ALA A 299 -3.49 -7.12 13.31
C ALA A 299 -3.07 -5.69 12.92
N LEU A 300 -3.52 -5.23 11.75
CA LEU A 300 -3.29 -3.88 11.27
C LEU A 300 -3.94 -2.81 12.18
N LEU A 301 -5.24 -2.96 12.48
CA LEU A 301 -5.96 -2.04 13.36
C LEU A 301 -5.38 -2.03 14.77
N ARG A 302 -5.06 -3.22 15.30
CA ARG A 302 -4.38 -3.35 16.58
C ARG A 302 -3.09 -2.54 16.61
N THR A 303 -2.25 -2.69 15.59
CA THR A 303 -0.97 -1.97 15.51
C THR A 303 -1.18 -0.44 15.51
N ARG A 304 -2.21 0.05 14.79
CA ARG A 304 -2.55 1.48 14.76
C ARG A 304 -3.16 2.00 16.06
N LEU A 305 -3.75 1.14 16.88
CA LEU A 305 -4.35 1.51 18.17
C LEU A 305 -3.37 1.44 19.34
N LEU A 306 -2.22 0.78 19.19
CA LEU A 306 -1.19 0.74 20.24
C LEU A 306 -0.78 2.15 20.66
N GLY A 307 -0.87 2.44 21.96
CA GLY A 307 -0.60 3.75 22.55
C GLY A 307 -1.66 4.83 22.28
N LEU A 308 -2.72 4.52 21.52
CA LEU A 308 -3.88 5.40 21.29
C LEU A 308 -5.12 4.91 22.04
N ASP A 309 -5.40 3.62 21.98
CA ASP A 309 -6.47 2.92 22.67
C ASP A 309 -6.05 1.45 22.90
N ASP A 310 -5.30 1.23 23.96
CA ASP A 310 -4.76 -0.09 24.27
C ASP A 310 -5.85 -1.11 24.62
N VAL A 311 -7.02 -0.65 25.10
CA VAL A 311 -8.16 -1.54 25.41
C VAL A 311 -8.74 -2.09 24.11
N ALA A 312 -8.96 -1.25 23.11
CA ALA A 312 -9.42 -1.70 21.81
C ALA A 312 -8.36 -2.55 21.08
N ALA A 313 -7.09 -2.19 21.20
CA ALA A 313 -5.97 -2.97 20.67
C ALA A 313 -5.91 -4.38 21.27
N GLU A 314 -6.11 -4.52 22.57
CA GLU A 314 -6.10 -5.84 23.24
C GLU A 314 -7.31 -6.68 22.84
N ARG A 315 -8.48 -6.10 22.65
CA ARG A 315 -9.66 -6.82 22.14
C ARG A 315 -9.46 -7.35 20.73
N LEU A 316 -8.79 -6.58 19.86
CA LEU A 316 -8.43 -7.03 18.51
C LEU A 316 -7.37 -8.15 18.54
N ALA A 317 -6.54 -8.23 19.56
CA ALA A 317 -5.56 -9.31 19.73
C ALA A 317 -6.20 -10.71 19.88
N ALA A 318 -7.50 -10.78 20.21
CA ALA A 318 -8.25 -12.04 20.26
C ALA A 318 -8.56 -12.62 18.87
N VAL A 319 -8.48 -11.79 17.80
CA VAL A 319 -8.65 -12.27 16.42
C VAL A 319 -7.33 -12.85 15.94
N PRO A 320 -7.27 -14.14 15.58
CA PRO A 320 -6.03 -14.75 15.08
C PRO A 320 -5.58 -14.10 13.78
N GLY A 321 -4.28 -13.82 13.65
CA GLY A 321 -3.69 -13.22 12.45
C GLY A 321 -2.26 -13.73 12.23
N PRO A 322 -1.70 -13.55 11.01
CA PRO A 322 -0.37 -14.08 10.66
C PRO A 322 0.79 -13.30 11.29
N TRP A 323 0.53 -12.12 11.86
CA TRP A 323 1.51 -11.26 12.52
C TRP A 323 0.86 -10.42 13.62
N ARG A 324 1.68 -9.80 14.44
CA ARG A 324 1.20 -9.01 15.58
C ARG A 324 2.01 -7.72 15.76
N GLY A 325 1.34 -6.57 15.91
CA GLY A 325 2.00 -5.36 16.38
C GLY A 325 2.55 -5.55 17.79
N ALA A 326 3.83 -5.29 18.00
CA ALA A 326 4.48 -5.41 19.30
C ALA A 326 4.37 -4.10 20.10
N TRP A 327 4.76 -3.00 19.47
CA TRP A 327 4.67 -1.64 20.00
C TRP A 327 4.58 -0.63 18.86
N ALA A 328 4.08 0.56 19.16
CA ALA A 328 4.05 1.66 18.21
C ALA A 328 4.14 3.02 18.92
N LEU A 329 4.65 4.03 18.21
CA LEU A 329 4.68 5.42 18.63
C LEU A 329 4.06 6.27 17.50
N TRP A 330 2.85 6.77 17.73
CA TRP A 330 2.12 7.61 16.81
C TRP A 330 2.05 9.07 17.31
N PRO A 331 1.84 10.09 16.46
CA PRO A 331 1.90 11.50 16.83
C PRO A 331 1.00 11.92 17.99
N ASN A 332 -0.13 11.26 18.15
CA ASN A 332 -1.13 11.56 19.18
C ASN A 332 -1.07 10.60 20.37
N SER A 333 0.00 9.81 20.49
CA SER A 333 0.20 8.94 21.65
C SER A 333 0.56 9.74 22.89
N SER A 334 0.23 9.21 24.08
CA SER A 334 0.56 9.82 25.38
C SER A 334 2.08 10.02 25.60
N ILE A 335 2.91 9.38 24.79
CA ILE A 335 4.38 9.42 24.87
C ILE A 335 4.96 10.63 24.13
N GLY A 336 4.16 11.36 23.33
CA GLY A 336 4.59 12.62 22.71
C GLY A 336 5.65 12.45 21.60
N TRP A 337 5.62 11.37 20.84
CA TRP A 337 6.51 11.21 19.69
C TRP A 337 6.19 12.25 18.59
N PRO A 338 7.20 12.85 17.97
CA PRO A 338 7.00 14.02 17.12
C PRO A 338 6.54 13.74 15.68
N GLY A 339 6.37 12.49 15.25
CA GLY A 339 5.82 12.20 13.91
C GLY A 339 6.73 11.37 13.01
N ALA A 340 6.94 11.83 11.77
CA ALA A 340 7.56 11.09 10.69
C ALA A 340 8.97 10.56 11.01
N VAL A 341 9.25 9.33 10.57
CA VAL A 341 10.57 8.68 10.70
C VAL A 341 11.14 8.46 9.29
N ALA A 342 12.15 9.25 8.95
CA ALA A 342 12.78 9.24 7.63
C ALA A 342 13.90 8.21 7.50
N SER A 343 14.58 7.87 8.59
CA SER A 343 15.65 6.87 8.59
C SER A 343 15.72 6.13 9.92
N LEU A 344 16.10 4.84 9.87
CA LEU A 344 16.24 3.93 10.99
C LEU A 344 17.58 3.20 10.95
N ALA A 345 18.21 2.98 12.10
CA ALA A 345 19.32 2.05 12.24
C ALA A 345 19.23 1.30 13.57
N LEU A 346 19.59 0.02 13.56
CA LEU A 346 19.83 -0.74 14.79
C LEU A 346 21.15 -0.27 15.41
N GLY A 347 21.13 0.04 16.70
CA GLY A 347 22.28 0.49 17.44
C GLY A 347 23.30 -0.63 17.70
N ALA A 348 24.57 -0.23 17.74
CA ALA A 348 25.69 -1.09 18.09
C ALA A 348 26.58 -0.37 19.11
N GLY A 349 27.54 -1.06 19.72
CA GLY A 349 28.44 -0.47 20.72
C GLY A 349 27.67 0.18 21.87
N ALA A 350 27.88 1.49 22.06
CA ALA A 350 27.18 2.26 23.08
C ALA A 350 25.67 2.38 22.90
N TYR A 351 25.17 2.09 21.71
CA TYR A 351 23.73 2.09 21.38
C TYR A 351 23.15 0.68 21.26
N ALA A 352 23.85 -0.37 21.72
CA ALA A 352 23.34 -1.74 21.66
C ALA A 352 21.97 -1.87 22.33
N GLY A 353 21.04 -2.58 21.70
CA GLY A 353 19.64 -2.74 22.15
C GLY A 353 18.74 -1.53 21.90
N GLN A 354 19.23 -0.51 21.21
CA GLN A 354 18.47 0.68 20.86
C GLN A 354 18.26 0.76 19.34
N LEU A 355 17.22 1.48 18.93
CA LEU A 355 17.03 1.96 17.57
C LEU A 355 17.32 3.46 17.52
N LEU A 356 18.09 3.87 16.53
CA LEU A 356 18.31 5.26 16.20
C LEU A 356 17.32 5.66 15.09
N LEU A 357 16.65 6.78 15.29
CA LEU A 357 15.55 7.27 14.45
C LEU A 357 15.86 8.70 14.05
N ALA A 358 15.84 8.99 12.76
CA ALA A 358 15.93 10.35 12.27
C ALA A 358 14.55 10.83 11.75
N ASP A 359 14.15 12.03 12.18
CA ASP A 359 13.01 12.71 11.58
C ASP A 359 13.40 13.40 10.25
N PRO A 360 12.44 13.85 9.41
CA PRO A 360 12.76 14.53 8.15
C PRO A 360 13.60 15.80 8.30
N GLY A 361 13.60 16.44 9.49
CA GLY A 361 14.44 17.59 9.81
C GLY A 361 15.85 17.21 10.24
N GLY A 362 16.17 15.91 10.41
CA GLY A 362 17.48 15.41 10.80
C GLY A 362 17.73 15.39 12.31
N THR A 363 16.67 15.47 13.13
CA THR A 363 16.82 15.23 14.57
C THR A 363 16.88 13.72 14.81
N ILE A 364 17.96 13.28 15.49
CA ILE A 364 18.17 11.87 15.81
C ILE A 364 17.77 11.61 17.25
N ARG A 365 16.97 10.57 17.46
CA ARG A 365 16.55 10.08 18.78
C ARG A 365 16.81 8.60 18.91
N THR A 366 16.87 8.10 20.14
CA THR A 366 16.97 6.68 20.42
C THR A 366 15.74 6.17 21.16
N VAL A 367 15.33 4.97 20.82
CA VAL A 367 14.30 4.22 21.54
C VAL A 367 14.82 2.83 21.85
N GLN A 368 14.29 2.19 22.90
CA GLN A 368 14.60 0.81 23.18
C GLN A 368 14.00 -0.09 22.08
N ALA A 369 14.81 -0.93 21.46
CA ALA A 369 14.39 -1.70 20.28
C ALA A 369 13.23 -2.68 20.56
N GLN A 370 13.19 -3.27 21.77
CA GLN A 370 12.16 -4.24 22.15
C GLN A 370 10.81 -3.62 22.53
N THR A 371 10.82 -2.39 23.10
CA THR A 371 9.61 -1.81 23.71
C THR A 371 9.17 -0.49 23.08
N GLY A 372 10.02 0.11 22.24
CA GLY A 372 9.77 1.45 21.68
C GLY A 372 9.91 2.59 22.68
N VAL A 373 10.30 2.31 23.95
CA VAL A 373 10.43 3.37 24.97
C VAL A 373 11.47 4.40 24.54
N PRO A 374 11.10 5.70 24.47
CA PRO A 374 12.03 6.78 24.18
C PRO A 374 13.14 6.86 25.22
N LEU A 375 14.41 7.02 24.79
CA LEU A 375 15.56 7.06 25.68
C LEU A 375 16.25 8.41 25.65
N ALA A 376 16.82 8.82 24.51
CA ALA A 376 17.64 10.00 24.40
C ALA A 376 17.54 10.69 23.04
N ARG A 377 18.07 11.91 22.96
CA ARG A 377 18.37 12.59 21.70
C ARG A 377 19.88 12.51 21.47
N VAL A 378 20.27 12.14 20.25
CA VAL A 378 21.67 12.17 19.84
C VAL A 378 22.04 13.61 19.47
N ALA A 379 23.14 14.12 20.07
CA ALA A 379 23.63 15.45 19.74
C ALA A 379 24.23 15.47 18.32
N THR A 380 23.74 16.36 17.49
CA THR A 380 24.26 16.62 16.13
C THR A 380 24.77 18.06 16.04
N PRO A 381 25.76 18.38 15.19
CA PRO A 381 26.27 19.74 15.01
C PRO A 381 25.19 20.73 14.53
N GLY A 382 24.15 20.22 13.87
CA GLY A 382 22.96 20.95 13.44
C GLY A 382 22.01 20.00 12.73
N PRO A 383 20.69 20.22 12.84
CA PRO A 383 19.72 19.37 12.13
C PRO A 383 19.84 19.61 10.62
N LYS A 384 19.98 18.51 9.87
CA LYS A 384 19.99 18.49 8.40
C LYS A 384 19.11 17.33 7.95
N PRO A 385 18.29 17.50 6.91
CA PRO A 385 17.55 16.39 6.33
C PRO A 385 18.48 15.22 5.97
N LEU A 386 18.17 14.02 6.44
CA LEU A 386 18.97 12.82 6.22
C LEU A 386 18.33 11.90 5.19
N ARG A 387 19.14 11.36 4.27
CA ARG A 387 18.77 10.23 3.40
C ARG A 387 18.99 8.90 4.09
N ALA A 388 20.09 8.76 4.83
CA ALA A 388 20.42 7.51 5.49
C ALA A 388 21.18 7.72 6.80
N LEU A 389 21.02 6.74 7.69
CA LEU A 389 21.63 6.64 9.01
C LEU A 389 22.17 5.22 9.18
N ALA A 390 23.41 5.06 9.61
CA ALA A 390 24.01 3.77 9.93
C ALA A 390 24.82 3.86 11.22
N VAL A 391 24.98 2.75 11.95
CA VAL A 391 25.74 2.69 13.20
C VAL A 391 26.86 1.66 13.06
N ALA A 392 28.09 2.10 13.30
CA ALA A 392 29.26 1.25 13.30
C ALA A 392 29.37 0.43 14.60
N SER A 393 30.13 -0.67 14.58
CA SER A 393 30.28 -1.58 15.71
C SER A 393 30.85 -0.92 16.98
N ASP A 394 31.60 0.17 16.85
CA ASP A 394 32.12 0.99 17.96
C ASP A 394 31.05 1.95 18.53
N GLY A 395 29.90 2.07 17.92
CA GLY A 395 28.83 3.00 18.28
C GLY A 395 28.95 4.37 17.60
N SER A 396 29.87 4.55 16.67
CA SER A 396 29.92 5.75 15.83
C SER A 396 28.72 5.77 14.88
N VAL A 397 28.13 6.96 14.68
CA VAL A 397 26.94 7.12 13.84
C VAL A 397 27.34 7.81 12.54
N LEU A 398 27.07 7.15 11.42
CA LEU A 398 27.33 7.66 10.08
C LEU A 398 26.04 8.24 9.50
N LEU A 399 26.15 9.41 8.92
CA LEU A 399 25.05 10.18 8.36
C LEU A 399 25.31 10.46 6.89
N LEU A 400 24.28 10.28 6.07
CA LEU A 400 24.22 10.78 4.70
C LEU A 400 23.10 11.80 4.62
N ASP A 401 23.42 13.05 4.35
CA ASP A 401 22.42 14.12 4.23
C ASP A 401 21.72 14.12 2.86
N ALA A 402 20.67 14.92 2.73
CA ALA A 402 19.87 15.01 1.52
C ALA A 402 20.66 15.52 0.30
N TRP A 403 21.81 16.13 0.48
CA TRP A 403 22.68 16.68 -0.57
C TRP A 403 23.89 15.79 -0.88
N GLY A 404 23.97 14.59 -0.25
CA GLY A 404 25.08 13.64 -0.46
C GLY A 404 26.28 13.90 0.45
N GLY A 405 26.16 14.78 1.46
CA GLY A 405 27.20 15.00 2.46
C GLY A 405 27.30 13.84 3.44
N LEU A 406 28.53 13.36 3.68
CA LEU A 406 28.83 12.31 4.66
C LEU A 406 29.39 12.90 5.93
N GLU A 407 28.88 12.47 7.08
CA GLU A 407 29.30 12.91 8.41
C GLU A 407 29.42 11.73 9.37
N VAL A 408 30.34 11.81 10.33
CA VAL A 408 30.49 10.82 11.40
C VAL A 408 30.31 11.52 12.74
N LEU A 409 29.40 11.00 13.55
CA LEU A 409 29.28 11.36 14.95
C LEU A 409 30.06 10.32 15.79
N PRO A 410 30.99 10.72 16.64
CA PRO A 410 31.72 9.76 17.46
C PRO A 410 30.79 9.05 18.46
N ALA A 411 31.17 7.86 18.87
CA ALA A 411 30.45 7.10 19.88
C ALA A 411 30.37 7.87 21.22
N PRO A 412 29.27 7.79 21.97
CA PRO A 412 29.17 8.38 23.30
C PRO A 412 30.29 7.90 24.21
N GLY A 413 30.99 8.84 24.88
CA GLY A 413 32.06 8.52 25.81
C GLY A 413 33.44 8.26 25.16
N SER A 414 33.55 8.29 23.83
CA SER A 414 34.86 8.32 23.17
C SER A 414 35.57 9.65 23.51
N GLY A 415 36.84 9.57 23.94
CA GLY A 415 37.60 10.76 24.33
C GLY A 415 37.69 11.79 23.20
N SER A 416 37.60 13.08 23.55
CA SER A 416 37.74 14.17 22.60
C SER A 416 39.12 14.11 21.92
N GLY A 417 39.15 13.66 20.65
CA GLY A 417 40.36 13.63 19.83
C GLY A 417 40.71 12.30 19.21
N GLN A 418 40.00 11.22 19.50
CA GLN A 418 40.22 9.95 18.82
C GLN A 418 39.23 9.83 17.62
N PRO A 419 39.74 9.87 16.37
CA PRO A 419 38.86 9.73 15.23
C PRO A 419 38.18 8.34 15.25
N ALA A 420 36.92 8.30 14.90
CA ALA A 420 36.20 7.03 14.72
C ALA A 420 36.94 6.15 13.68
N ALA A 421 37.00 4.85 13.92
CA ALA A 421 37.67 3.90 13.01
C ALA A 421 37.18 3.97 11.56
N VAL A 422 35.92 4.37 11.38
CA VAL A 422 35.26 4.54 10.07
C VAL A 422 35.56 5.88 9.40
N ALA A 423 36.18 6.86 10.07
CA ALA A 423 36.34 8.22 9.54
C ALA A 423 37.26 8.24 8.30
N GLY A 424 38.40 7.57 8.34
CA GLY A 424 39.32 7.49 7.20
C GLY A 424 38.71 6.84 5.96
N PRO A 425 38.13 5.65 6.08
CA PRO A 425 37.36 5.04 4.97
C PRO A 425 36.24 5.92 4.43
N LEU A 426 35.50 6.61 5.31
CA LEU A 426 34.41 7.50 4.88
C LEU A 426 34.93 8.73 4.14
N ASP A 427 36.07 9.30 4.57
CA ASP A 427 36.72 10.42 3.88
C ASP A 427 37.16 10.02 2.46
N ALA A 428 37.68 8.80 2.29
CA ALA A 428 38.03 8.27 0.97
C ALA A 428 36.80 8.12 0.05
N LEU A 429 35.63 7.79 0.62
CA LEU A 429 34.38 7.62 -0.14
C LEU A 429 33.73 8.94 -0.57
N ARG A 430 34.06 10.08 0.07
CA ARG A 430 33.45 11.40 -0.25
C ARG A 430 33.58 11.82 -1.71
N GLY A 431 34.61 11.35 -2.41
CA GLY A 431 34.83 11.63 -3.83
C GLY A 431 34.50 10.47 -4.78
N ALA A 432 34.01 9.36 -4.26
CA ALA A 432 33.87 8.13 -5.03
C ALA A 432 32.64 8.12 -5.98
N ALA A 433 31.56 8.80 -5.62
CA ALA A 433 30.34 8.81 -6.39
C ALA A 433 30.22 10.09 -7.25
N GLU A 434 30.53 9.96 -8.55
CA GLU A 434 30.42 11.09 -9.50
C GLU A 434 28.96 11.55 -9.71
N SER A 435 28.01 10.62 -9.56
CA SER A 435 26.57 10.83 -9.82
C SER A 435 25.74 11.22 -8.58
N GLY A 436 26.39 11.48 -7.44
CA GLY A 436 25.70 11.79 -6.19
C GLY A 436 25.37 10.56 -5.33
N MET A 437 25.62 10.68 -4.02
CA MET A 437 25.36 9.59 -3.07
C MET A 437 23.88 9.50 -2.73
N SER A 438 23.34 8.30 -2.75
CA SER A 438 21.91 8.05 -2.56
C SER A 438 21.58 7.15 -1.37
N ALA A 439 22.49 6.26 -0.94
CA ALA A 439 22.29 5.37 0.20
C ALA A 439 23.60 5.10 0.94
N LEU A 440 23.49 4.69 2.21
CA LEU A 440 24.61 4.43 3.12
C LEU A 440 24.30 3.20 3.97
N ALA A 441 25.28 2.31 4.14
CA ALA A 441 25.24 1.22 5.11
C ALA A 441 26.62 0.99 5.73
N VAL A 442 26.65 0.14 6.74
CA VAL A 442 27.88 -0.37 7.36
C VAL A 442 27.84 -1.89 7.37
N VAL A 443 28.94 -2.52 7.02
CA VAL A 443 29.14 -3.97 7.16
C VAL A 443 30.30 -4.28 8.08
N PRO A 444 30.31 -5.43 8.75
CA PRO A 444 31.48 -5.90 9.48
C PRO A 444 32.65 -6.15 8.53
N GLY A 445 33.85 -5.75 8.96
CA GLY A 445 35.10 -6.00 8.25
C GLY A 445 36.20 -6.52 9.18
N PRO A 446 37.37 -6.90 8.64
CA PRO A 446 38.47 -7.49 9.42
C PRO A 446 38.98 -6.58 10.55
N SER A 447 38.93 -5.26 10.37
CA SER A 447 39.42 -4.25 11.30
C SER A 447 38.32 -3.46 11.99
N GLY A 448 37.07 -3.93 11.96
CA GLY A 448 35.90 -3.23 12.49
C GLY A 448 34.81 -3.04 11.44
N SER A 449 34.18 -1.89 11.43
CA SER A 449 33.11 -1.58 10.49
C SER A 449 33.62 -0.95 9.19
N VAL A 450 33.10 -1.40 8.06
CA VAL A 450 33.38 -0.85 6.73
C VAL A 450 32.14 -0.09 6.23
N PRO A 451 32.24 1.22 6.00
CA PRO A 451 31.17 1.98 5.38
C PRO A 451 31.06 1.64 3.88
N VAL A 452 29.83 1.55 3.41
CA VAL A 452 29.48 1.37 2.01
C VAL A 452 28.49 2.44 1.61
N VAL A 453 28.74 3.13 0.52
CA VAL A 453 27.83 4.12 -0.05
C VAL A 453 27.33 3.64 -1.40
N ALA A 454 26.16 4.09 -1.78
CA ALA A 454 25.62 3.83 -3.11
C ALA A 454 25.26 5.13 -3.80
N ASP A 455 25.11 5.10 -5.12
CA ASP A 455 24.92 6.28 -5.95
C ASP A 455 23.68 6.23 -6.87
N GLU A 456 23.44 7.35 -7.54
CA GLU A 456 22.32 7.49 -8.47
C GLU A 456 22.55 6.75 -9.80
N SER A 457 23.77 6.24 -10.07
CA SER A 457 24.07 5.40 -11.26
C SER A 457 23.74 3.91 -11.06
N GLY A 458 23.45 3.50 -9.82
CA GLY A 458 23.19 2.10 -9.48
C GLY A 458 24.40 1.36 -8.93
N SER A 459 25.49 2.07 -8.61
CA SER A 459 26.74 1.50 -8.12
C SER A 459 26.88 1.62 -6.61
N LEU A 460 27.56 0.63 -6.00
CA LEU A 460 27.98 0.63 -4.61
C LEU A 460 29.49 0.88 -4.55
N HIS A 461 29.94 1.64 -3.54
CA HIS A 461 31.34 1.96 -3.34
C HIS A 461 31.75 1.65 -1.90
N TRP A 462 32.92 1.05 -1.71
CA TRP A 462 33.52 0.76 -0.40
C TRP A 462 35.03 0.94 -0.43
N TYR A 463 35.60 1.16 0.75
CA TYR A 463 37.04 1.29 0.90
C TYR A 463 37.64 -0.02 1.39
N GLN A 464 38.63 -0.54 0.67
CA GLN A 464 39.34 -1.77 1.00
C GLN A 464 40.81 -1.69 0.53
N ASP A 465 41.75 -2.13 1.39
CA ASP A 465 43.17 -2.24 1.08
C ASP A 465 43.82 -0.98 0.48
N GLY A 466 43.40 0.18 0.95
CA GLY A 466 43.97 1.48 0.51
C GLY A 466 43.30 2.06 -0.75
N ALA A 467 42.30 1.42 -1.31
CA ALA A 467 41.61 1.85 -2.52
C ALA A 467 40.07 1.91 -2.33
N VAL A 468 39.42 2.78 -3.09
CA VAL A 468 37.98 2.74 -3.26
C VAL A 468 37.65 1.79 -4.39
N LEU A 469 36.80 0.80 -4.09
CA LEU A 469 36.28 -0.17 -5.03
C LEU A 469 34.81 0.13 -5.33
N GLY A 470 34.32 -0.31 -6.48
CA GLY A 470 32.93 -0.11 -6.89
C GLY A 470 32.36 -1.28 -7.66
N GLU A 471 31.05 -1.54 -7.51
CA GLU A 471 30.30 -2.55 -8.22
C GLU A 471 28.90 -2.05 -8.58
N ARG A 472 28.47 -2.27 -9.81
CA ARG A 472 27.15 -1.84 -10.26
C ARG A 472 26.12 -2.97 -10.10
N LEU A 473 25.08 -2.73 -9.28
CA LEU A 473 24.04 -3.72 -9.00
C LEU A 473 22.68 -3.38 -9.63
N HIS A 474 22.39 -2.11 -9.88
CA HIS A 474 21.08 -1.64 -10.37
C HIS A 474 21.17 -0.90 -11.70
N THR A 475 20.06 -0.80 -12.42
CA THR A 475 19.99 -0.07 -13.71
C THR A 475 19.67 1.42 -13.52
N GLY A 476 19.43 1.87 -12.30
CA GLY A 476 19.15 3.26 -11.91
C GLY A 476 19.54 3.49 -10.46
N PRO A 477 19.11 4.60 -9.85
CA PRO A 477 19.49 4.95 -8.49
C PRO A 477 19.30 3.82 -7.48
N VAL A 478 20.29 3.60 -6.64
CA VAL A 478 20.11 2.79 -5.42
C VAL A 478 19.37 3.65 -4.40
N THR A 479 18.21 3.19 -3.97
CA THR A 479 17.33 3.98 -3.10
C THR A 479 17.49 3.64 -1.62
N ALA A 480 17.97 2.43 -1.32
CA ALA A 480 18.17 1.95 0.04
C ALA A 480 19.30 0.92 0.11
N LEU A 481 20.01 0.90 1.24
CA LEU A 481 21.13 -0.01 1.48
C LEU A 481 21.13 -0.46 2.94
N ALA A 482 21.38 -1.75 3.18
CA ALA A 482 21.56 -2.32 4.51
C ALA A 482 22.71 -3.32 4.49
N GLY A 483 23.42 -3.43 5.61
CA GLY A 483 24.53 -4.33 5.77
C GLY A 483 24.37 -5.27 6.97
N THR A 484 24.85 -6.50 6.84
CA THR A 484 24.89 -7.48 7.92
C THR A 484 26.10 -8.43 7.75
N SER A 485 26.18 -9.42 8.61
CA SER A 485 27.17 -10.49 8.52
C SER A 485 26.48 -11.85 8.68
N VAL A 486 26.88 -12.81 7.84
CA VAL A 486 26.49 -14.22 7.92
C VAL A 486 27.76 -15.05 7.92
N ASP A 487 27.96 -15.88 8.92
CA ASP A 487 29.16 -16.73 9.08
C ASP A 487 30.48 -15.94 8.94
N GLY A 488 30.50 -14.71 9.47
CA GLY A 488 31.65 -13.82 9.41
C GLY A 488 31.90 -13.15 8.05
N ARG A 489 31.03 -13.38 7.06
CA ARG A 489 31.09 -12.72 5.75
C ARG A 489 30.16 -11.53 5.70
N ALA A 490 30.62 -10.43 5.12
CA ALA A 490 29.80 -9.25 4.90
C ALA A 490 28.73 -9.54 3.82
N VAL A 491 27.49 -9.18 4.11
CA VAL A 491 26.34 -9.27 3.18
C VAL A 491 25.69 -7.89 3.12
N LEU A 492 25.51 -7.40 1.90
CA LEU A 492 24.79 -6.18 1.58
C LEU A 492 23.45 -6.52 0.94
N VAL A 493 22.45 -5.75 1.30
CA VAL A 493 21.14 -5.75 0.67
C VAL A 493 20.92 -4.37 0.08
N SER A 494 20.65 -4.31 -1.21
CA SER A 494 20.36 -3.06 -1.92
C SER A 494 18.97 -3.07 -2.52
N GLY A 495 18.28 -1.93 -2.43
CA GLY A 495 17.03 -1.65 -3.11
C GLY A 495 17.24 -0.58 -4.18
N GLY A 496 16.66 -0.76 -5.36
CA GLY A 496 16.82 0.15 -6.47
C GLY A 496 15.51 0.84 -6.89
N PHE A 497 15.67 1.94 -7.62
CA PHE A 497 14.56 2.61 -8.32
C PHE A 497 13.96 1.68 -9.40
N ASP A 498 14.75 0.70 -9.88
CA ASP A 498 14.32 -0.36 -10.81
C ASP A 498 13.39 -1.41 -10.18
N GLY A 499 13.00 -1.23 -8.93
CA GLY A 499 12.09 -2.09 -8.18
C GLY A 499 12.70 -3.40 -7.70
N THR A 500 14.01 -3.61 -7.90
CA THR A 500 14.69 -4.85 -7.49
C THR A 500 15.31 -4.73 -6.10
N VAL A 501 15.27 -5.84 -5.36
CA VAL A 501 16.03 -6.06 -4.13
C VAL A 501 17.13 -7.06 -4.44
N ARG A 502 18.40 -6.71 -4.15
CA ARG A 502 19.54 -7.56 -4.45
C ARG A 502 20.36 -7.84 -3.20
N LEU A 503 20.86 -9.08 -3.14
CA LEU A 503 21.86 -9.53 -2.18
C LEU A 503 23.23 -9.55 -2.85
N TRP A 504 24.24 -9.10 -2.12
CA TRP A 504 25.60 -9.13 -2.63
C TRP A 504 26.63 -9.13 -1.50
N SER A 505 27.79 -9.73 -1.75
CA SER A 505 28.93 -9.71 -0.83
C SER A 505 30.14 -9.08 -1.53
N PRO A 506 30.85 -8.13 -0.91
CA PRO A 506 32.05 -7.52 -1.49
C PRO A 506 33.08 -8.58 -1.94
N GLY A 507 33.59 -8.42 -3.17
CA GLY A 507 34.54 -9.35 -3.74
C GLY A 507 33.94 -10.60 -4.43
N THR A 508 32.60 -10.69 -4.50
CA THR A 508 31.93 -11.75 -5.29
C THR A 508 31.25 -11.14 -6.52
N PRO A 509 31.09 -11.87 -7.63
CA PRO A 509 30.28 -11.43 -8.75
C PRO A 509 28.83 -11.21 -8.32
N PRO A 510 28.15 -10.16 -8.83
CA PRO A 510 26.72 -9.98 -8.61
C PRO A 510 25.89 -11.16 -9.13
N GLU A 511 24.87 -11.57 -8.38
CA GLU A 511 23.92 -12.57 -8.85
C GLU A 511 23.06 -11.97 -9.98
N SER A 512 22.76 -12.77 -11.02
CA SER A 512 21.93 -12.35 -12.15
C SER A 512 20.50 -12.06 -11.74
N GLU A 513 19.94 -12.90 -10.85
CA GLU A 513 18.56 -12.77 -10.37
C GLU A 513 18.52 -11.97 -9.07
N PRO A 514 17.58 -10.99 -8.95
CA PRO A 514 17.34 -10.31 -7.69
C PRO A 514 16.62 -11.23 -6.69
N LEU A 515 16.71 -10.91 -5.39
CA LEU A 515 15.94 -11.58 -4.35
C LEU A 515 14.44 -11.39 -4.56
N ASP A 516 14.04 -10.18 -4.98
CA ASP A 516 12.64 -9.87 -5.35
C ASP A 516 12.61 -8.71 -6.36
N ARG A 517 11.50 -8.62 -7.11
CA ARG A 517 11.28 -7.59 -8.13
C ARG A 517 9.81 -7.17 -8.19
N ARG A 518 9.57 -5.86 -8.20
CA ARG A 518 8.24 -5.26 -8.40
C ARG A 518 8.30 -4.07 -9.35
N ALA A 519 7.15 -3.60 -9.82
CA ALA A 519 7.07 -2.48 -10.76
C ALA A 519 7.45 -1.13 -10.14
N GLY A 520 7.23 -0.96 -8.81
CA GLY A 520 7.53 0.30 -8.11
C GLY A 520 8.91 0.29 -7.44
N PRO A 521 9.48 1.47 -7.14
CA PRO A 521 10.79 1.59 -6.50
C PRO A 521 10.80 0.99 -5.09
N VAL A 522 11.95 0.46 -4.71
CA VAL A 522 12.20 0.05 -3.33
C VAL A 522 12.41 1.31 -2.47
N GLY A 523 11.63 1.49 -1.40
CA GLY A 523 11.74 2.65 -0.50
C GLY A 523 12.71 2.44 0.66
N ALA A 524 12.77 1.22 1.19
CA ALA A 524 13.65 0.88 2.31
C ALA A 524 14.06 -0.59 2.29
N VAL A 525 15.24 -0.90 2.85
CA VAL A 525 15.68 -2.27 3.11
C VAL A 525 16.29 -2.38 4.50
N ALA A 526 16.25 -3.59 5.08
CA ALA A 526 16.95 -3.93 6.31
C ALA A 526 17.51 -5.36 6.22
N ALA A 527 18.59 -5.63 6.93
CA ALA A 527 19.22 -6.94 6.97
C ALA A 527 19.65 -7.30 8.40
N ALA A 528 19.50 -8.57 8.77
CA ALA A 528 20.01 -9.13 10.01
C ALA A 528 20.60 -10.51 9.76
N GLY A 529 21.79 -10.76 10.30
CA GLY A 529 22.38 -12.11 10.33
C GLY A 529 21.74 -12.94 11.44
N THR A 530 21.41 -14.18 11.15
CA THR A 530 20.91 -15.18 12.11
C THR A 530 21.75 -16.44 12.06
N GLN A 531 21.51 -17.40 12.96
CA GLN A 531 22.17 -18.70 12.95
C GLN A 531 21.85 -19.52 11.68
N ASP A 532 20.69 -19.27 11.09
CA ASP A 532 20.19 -19.98 9.89
C ASP A 532 20.48 -19.22 8.58
N GLY A 533 21.29 -18.14 8.61
CA GLY A 533 21.60 -17.31 7.46
C GLY A 533 21.22 -15.84 7.64
N ALA A 534 20.73 -15.18 6.60
CA ALA A 534 20.28 -13.79 6.67
C ALA A 534 18.75 -13.69 6.61
N VAL A 535 18.22 -12.73 7.35
CA VAL A 535 16.85 -12.22 7.19
C VAL A 535 16.93 -10.85 6.54
N VAL A 536 16.08 -10.62 5.54
CA VAL A 536 16.00 -9.38 4.76
C VAL A 536 14.59 -8.85 4.80
N ALA A 537 14.43 -7.58 5.08
CA ALA A 537 13.17 -6.87 4.89
C ALA A 537 13.30 -5.84 3.78
N ALA A 538 12.26 -5.71 2.97
CA ALA A 538 12.18 -4.71 1.91
C ALA A 538 10.79 -4.07 1.88
N ALA A 539 10.74 -2.76 1.61
CA ALA A 539 9.50 -2.00 1.44
C ALA A 539 9.48 -1.31 0.08
N TRP A 540 8.33 -1.28 -0.58
CA TRP A 540 8.12 -0.63 -1.86
C TRP A 540 7.23 0.62 -1.74
N GLY A 541 7.25 1.45 -2.78
CA GLY A 541 6.49 2.71 -2.81
C GLY A 541 4.97 2.56 -2.64
N ASP A 542 4.42 1.38 -2.97
CA ASP A 542 3.00 1.03 -2.75
C ASP A 542 2.67 0.64 -1.29
N GLY A 543 3.62 0.79 -0.38
CA GLY A 543 3.46 0.48 1.05
C GLY A 543 3.56 -1.01 1.41
N LEU A 544 3.86 -1.88 0.44
CA LEU A 544 4.11 -3.30 0.72
C LEU A 544 5.45 -3.48 1.42
N VAL A 545 5.46 -4.32 2.44
CA VAL A 545 6.66 -4.80 3.12
C VAL A 545 6.71 -6.33 3.03
N ARG A 546 7.86 -6.86 2.64
CA ARG A 546 8.15 -8.29 2.66
C ARG A 546 9.37 -8.58 3.53
N VAL A 547 9.31 -9.68 4.27
CA VAL A 547 10.45 -10.21 5.02
C VAL A 547 10.81 -11.58 4.46
N PHE A 548 12.07 -11.78 4.15
CA PHE A 548 12.60 -13.01 3.57
C PHE A 548 13.61 -13.66 4.52
N SER A 549 13.58 -14.97 4.63
CA SER A 549 14.70 -15.76 5.13
C SER A 549 15.50 -16.24 3.90
N VAL A 550 16.73 -15.76 3.77
CA VAL A 550 17.57 -16.08 2.60
C VAL A 550 17.72 -17.60 2.45
N GLY A 551 17.47 -18.10 1.23
CA GLY A 551 17.43 -19.53 0.94
C GLY A 551 16.02 -20.13 0.95
N ARG A 552 15.00 -19.39 1.35
CA ARG A 552 13.57 -19.76 1.16
C ARG A 552 12.98 -19.02 -0.04
N PRO A 553 12.17 -19.70 -0.89
CA PRO A 553 11.60 -19.06 -2.08
C PRO A 553 10.50 -18.03 -1.76
N GLU A 554 9.75 -18.25 -0.67
CA GLU A 554 8.61 -17.42 -0.28
C GLU A 554 8.98 -16.48 0.86
N PRO A 555 8.41 -15.26 0.91
CA PRO A 555 8.57 -14.39 2.06
C PRO A 555 7.94 -15.03 3.31
N VAL A 556 8.59 -14.85 4.46
CA VAL A 556 8.07 -15.30 5.76
C VAL A 556 7.01 -14.36 6.30
N LEU A 557 6.98 -13.12 5.81
CA LEU A 557 5.97 -12.11 6.15
C LEU A 557 5.70 -11.23 4.93
N GLU A 558 4.43 -10.94 4.70
CA GLU A 558 3.97 -9.90 3.79
C GLU A 558 2.92 -9.04 4.51
N LEU A 559 3.10 -7.72 4.52
CA LEU A 559 2.16 -6.80 5.15
C LEU A 559 2.12 -5.43 4.48
N ARG A 560 1.01 -4.72 4.69
CA ARG A 560 0.84 -3.28 4.46
C ARG A 560 0.34 -2.62 5.74
N ILE A 561 0.84 -1.43 6.06
CA ILE A 561 0.45 -0.70 7.28
C ILE A 561 -0.44 0.53 6.99
N GLY A 562 -0.91 0.70 5.76
CA GLY A 562 -1.72 1.85 5.34
C GLY A 562 -0.94 3.15 5.16
N SER A 563 0.39 3.08 5.21
CA SER A 563 1.35 4.18 4.97
C SER A 563 2.44 3.70 4.04
N GLN A 564 3.11 4.63 3.39
CA GLN A 564 4.44 4.36 2.85
C GLN A 564 5.40 4.03 3.99
N VAL A 565 6.35 3.12 3.74
CA VAL A 565 7.41 2.79 4.67
C VAL A 565 8.70 3.42 4.16
N TRP A 566 9.22 4.38 4.90
CA TRP A 566 10.41 5.15 4.53
C TRP A 566 11.70 4.56 5.08
N ALA A 567 11.60 3.79 6.15
CA ALA A 567 12.75 3.19 6.81
C ALA A 567 12.39 1.84 7.44
N LEU A 568 13.34 0.92 7.44
CA LEU A 568 13.21 -0.41 8.02
C LEU A 568 14.38 -0.71 8.96
N ALA A 569 14.11 -1.50 10.01
CA ALA A 569 15.13 -2.18 10.80
C ALA A 569 14.63 -3.58 11.18
N LEU A 570 15.56 -4.50 11.39
CA LEU A 570 15.28 -5.85 11.90
C LEU A 570 15.90 -6.00 13.28
N ALA A 571 15.11 -6.40 14.26
CA ALA A 571 15.56 -6.58 15.64
C ALA A 571 14.84 -7.79 16.26
N GLU A 572 15.58 -8.85 16.59
CA GLU A 572 15.13 -10.00 17.41
C GLU A 572 13.73 -10.54 17.04
N GLY A 573 13.52 -10.95 15.77
CA GLY A 573 12.24 -11.52 15.31
C GLY A 573 11.16 -10.48 15.04
N ARG A 574 11.53 -9.21 14.95
CA ARG A 574 10.65 -8.09 14.61
C ARG A 574 11.15 -7.31 13.43
N VAL A 575 10.22 -6.87 12.60
CA VAL A 575 10.46 -5.81 11.63
C VAL A 575 9.94 -4.49 12.20
N VAL A 576 10.78 -3.47 12.18
CA VAL A 576 10.45 -2.12 12.62
C VAL A 576 10.27 -1.23 11.41
N LEU A 577 9.12 -0.55 11.36
CA LEU A 577 8.63 0.23 10.24
C LEU A 577 8.63 1.71 10.59
N GLY A 578 9.47 2.50 9.93
CA GLY A 578 9.46 3.97 10.00
C GLY A 578 8.57 4.53 8.89
N THR A 579 7.60 5.37 9.26
CA THR A 579 6.57 5.89 8.36
C THR A 579 6.42 7.40 8.50
N PRO A 580 5.69 8.08 7.58
CA PRO A 580 5.28 9.47 7.76
C PRO A 580 4.47 9.73 9.04
N ASP A 581 3.82 8.70 9.57
CA ASP A 581 2.94 8.80 10.73
C ASP A 581 3.61 8.43 12.05
N GLY A 582 4.83 7.95 12.03
CA GLY A 582 5.53 7.45 13.23
C GLY A 582 6.22 6.12 12.99
N ILE A 583 6.32 5.31 14.02
CA ILE A 583 7.06 4.04 14.01
C ILE A 583 6.24 2.93 14.66
N ALA A 584 6.36 1.73 14.12
CA ALA A 584 5.78 0.52 14.70
C ALA A 584 6.72 -0.68 14.56
N ALA A 585 6.67 -1.59 15.51
CA ALA A 585 7.34 -2.88 15.45
C ALA A 585 6.29 -4.00 15.32
N VAL A 586 6.56 -4.94 14.43
CA VAL A 586 5.70 -6.09 14.12
C VAL A 586 6.48 -7.37 14.34
N GLU A 587 5.89 -8.30 15.09
CA GLU A 587 6.37 -9.68 15.27
C GLU A 587 5.82 -10.58 14.15
N TYR A 588 6.64 -11.55 13.69
CA TYR A 588 6.30 -12.48 12.61
C TYR A 588 6.84 -13.89 12.87
#